data_b77c1951a61cc54c1da016d28c81f54e
#
_entry.id   b77c1951a61cc54c1da016d28c81f54e
#
_cell.length_a   1.000
_cell.length_b   1.000
_cell.length_c   1.000
_cell.angle_alpha   90.00
_cell.angle_beta   90.00
_cell.angle_gamma   90.00
#
_symmetry.space_group_name_H-M   'P 1'
#
loop_
_entity.id
_entity.type
_entity.pdbx_description
1 polymer ?
#
loop_
_entity_poly.entity_id
_entity_poly.type
_entity_poly.pdbx_seq_one_letter_code
_entity_poly.pdbx_strand_id
1 'polypeptide(L)'
;MSFLGAFLISLAFYAALCVGYFLYARTRRQKRNFIKFAPLQKTYELQNSDKNPCKIDIAGGLVFLVSSLNEDAAKNRNRVIFDYDIAYPRIFYADIDALTKLIDALTQIFLKSVSDSTVTIKFLLSNYYKDNVKFTISAASKTNFFVNKNPCAIHINMSKKSRKFYRLAQALARKNGSDIWFEFGNAVRISTEISLKISSRKLDTVKNIKIKNPKNFIALIAHPDASAFYALKKDLDFIGIDVKPCREWDVVKRHVRDMIFRPDVVFIDESLLQSIDESLQNDIAEKKIALVVLKNTSAQTSLNPKIRAISLPQPYLPDMLVRVLNEAYEFEMQNGDKI
;
A
#
# COMPACT_ATOMS: atom_id res chain seq x y z
N MET A 1 46.60 47.54 -6.76
CA MET A 1 45.51 46.91 -7.53
C MET A 1 44.42 47.94 -7.70
N SER A 2 44.00 48.22 -8.93
CA SER A 2 42.89 49.17 -9.15
C SER A 2 41.58 48.53 -8.68
N PHE A 3 40.67 49.32 -8.15
CA PHE A 3 39.34 48.90 -7.70
C PHE A 3 38.60 48.08 -8.78
N LEU A 4 38.82 48.42 -10.04
CA LEU A 4 38.26 47.70 -11.20
C LEU A 4 38.82 46.27 -11.32
N GLY A 5 40.09 46.05 -11.02
CA GLY A 5 40.71 44.71 -11.07
C GLY A 5 40.15 43.78 -9.99
N ALA A 6 39.98 44.30 -8.76
CA ALA A 6 39.38 43.52 -7.68
C ALA A 6 37.92 43.15 -7.95
N PHE A 7 37.14 44.06 -8.55
CA PHE A 7 35.75 43.84 -8.94
C PHE A 7 35.63 42.74 -10.02
N LEU A 8 36.48 42.78 -11.05
CA LEU A 8 36.45 41.77 -12.12
C LEU A 8 36.83 40.36 -11.62
N ILE A 9 37.79 40.28 -10.70
CA ILE A 9 38.18 38.99 -10.06
C ILE A 9 37.02 38.44 -9.22
N SER A 10 36.34 39.29 -8.45
CA SER A 10 35.16 38.87 -7.66
C SER A 10 34.01 38.39 -8.53
N LEU A 11 33.75 39.09 -9.64
CA LEU A 11 32.71 38.71 -10.61
C LEU A 11 33.01 37.36 -11.29
N ALA A 12 34.28 37.15 -11.68
CA ALA A 12 34.72 35.87 -12.28
C ALA A 12 34.61 34.71 -11.29
N PHE A 13 34.94 34.93 -10.02
CA PHE A 13 34.79 33.92 -8.98
C PHE A 13 33.32 33.57 -8.72
N TYR A 14 32.44 34.57 -8.68
CA TYR A 14 31.00 34.34 -8.52
C TYR A 14 30.40 33.57 -9.71
N ALA A 15 30.78 33.91 -10.92
CA ALA A 15 30.36 33.19 -12.13
C ALA A 15 30.82 31.72 -12.09
N ALA A 16 32.09 31.45 -11.67
CA ALA A 16 32.60 30.10 -11.53
C ALA A 16 31.82 29.28 -10.48
N LEU A 17 31.44 29.88 -9.34
CA LEU A 17 30.58 29.25 -8.33
C LEU A 17 29.21 28.94 -8.86
N CYS A 18 28.57 29.84 -9.61
CA CYS A 18 27.26 29.62 -10.22
C CYS A 18 27.29 28.46 -11.24
N VAL A 19 28.35 28.40 -12.08
CA VAL A 19 28.53 27.30 -13.04
C VAL A 19 28.80 25.99 -12.31
N GLY A 20 29.64 25.99 -11.27
CA GLY A 20 29.88 24.80 -10.44
C GLY A 20 28.61 24.29 -9.76
N TYR A 21 27.81 25.19 -9.20
CA TYR A 21 26.51 24.83 -8.60
C TYR A 21 25.53 24.29 -9.64
N PHE A 22 25.49 24.90 -10.83
CA PHE A 22 24.61 24.43 -11.92
C PHE A 22 25.02 23.05 -12.41
N LEU A 23 26.31 22.79 -12.60
CA LEU A 23 26.83 21.47 -12.96
C LEU A 23 26.57 20.43 -11.86
N TYR A 24 26.79 20.78 -10.59
CA TYR A 24 26.47 19.92 -9.46
C TYR A 24 24.97 19.60 -9.37
N ALA A 25 24.11 20.61 -9.54
CA ALA A 25 22.66 20.41 -9.55
C ALA A 25 22.20 19.56 -10.74
N ARG A 26 22.85 19.71 -11.90
CA ARG A 26 22.58 18.91 -13.11
C ARG A 26 23.00 17.45 -12.93
N THR A 27 24.19 17.18 -12.38
CA THR A 27 24.67 15.82 -12.10
C THR A 27 23.86 15.14 -10.99
N ARG A 28 23.42 15.90 -9.98
CA ARG A 28 22.51 15.38 -8.94
C ARG A 28 21.12 15.07 -9.47
N ARG A 29 20.60 15.87 -10.44
CA ARG A 29 19.35 15.56 -11.17
C ARG A 29 19.50 14.33 -12.06
N GLN A 30 20.64 14.15 -12.75
CA GLN A 30 20.91 12.96 -13.56
C GLN A 30 21.04 11.72 -12.70
N LYS A 31 21.72 11.75 -11.54
CA LYS A 31 21.78 10.62 -10.61
C LYS A 31 20.42 10.25 -10.00
N ARG A 32 19.51 11.23 -9.82
CA ARG A 32 18.13 10.95 -9.38
C ARG A 32 17.22 10.35 -10.47
N ASN A 33 17.56 10.53 -11.75
CA ASN A 33 16.79 9.98 -12.87
C ASN A 33 17.23 8.57 -13.28
N PHE A 34 18.28 8.02 -12.66
CA PHE A 34 18.74 6.66 -12.87
C PHE A 34 18.54 5.80 -11.61
N ILE A 35 17.30 5.70 -11.12
CA ILE A 35 16.88 4.38 -10.67
C ILE A 35 16.59 3.63 -11.98
N LYS A 36 17.63 3.08 -12.59
CA LYS A 36 17.46 1.95 -13.48
C LYS A 36 16.72 0.94 -12.64
N PHE A 37 15.44 0.70 -12.96
CA PHE A 37 14.84 -0.56 -12.65
C PHE A 37 15.85 -1.58 -13.18
N ALA A 38 16.53 -2.28 -12.28
CA ALA A 38 17.25 -3.47 -12.68
C ALA A 38 16.22 -4.28 -13.46
N PRO A 39 16.49 -4.63 -14.71
CA PRO A 39 15.55 -5.45 -15.43
C PRO A 39 15.32 -6.67 -14.56
N LEU A 40 14.07 -7.05 -14.37
CA LEU A 40 13.63 -8.33 -13.80
C LEU A 40 14.17 -9.48 -14.67
N GLN A 41 15.49 -9.55 -14.82
CA GLN A 41 16.23 -10.60 -15.50
C GLN A 41 16.80 -11.50 -14.43
N LYS A 42 15.95 -12.37 -13.94
CA LYS A 42 16.30 -13.75 -13.54
C LYS A 42 15.17 -14.29 -12.65
N THR A 43 14.05 -14.63 -13.26
CA THR A 43 13.31 -15.86 -12.94
C THR A 43 12.15 -16.12 -13.90
N TYR A 44 11.78 -15.17 -14.76
CA TYR A 44 10.86 -15.44 -15.86
C TYR A 44 11.54 -14.91 -17.13
N GLU A 45 12.04 -15.79 -17.98
CA GLU A 45 12.28 -15.49 -19.38
C GLU A 45 10.93 -15.14 -20.00
N LEU A 46 10.53 -13.86 -19.84
CA LEU A 46 9.53 -13.25 -20.68
C LEU A 46 10.21 -13.03 -22.04
N GLN A 47 10.21 -14.07 -22.86
CA GLN A 47 10.43 -13.93 -24.28
C GLN A 47 9.58 -12.75 -24.76
N ASN A 48 10.22 -11.80 -25.42
CA ASN A 48 9.58 -10.83 -26.28
C ASN A 48 8.65 -11.56 -27.23
N SER A 49 7.40 -11.70 -26.89
CA SER A 49 6.40 -12.22 -27.77
C SER A 49 5.26 -11.26 -27.87
N ASP A 50 5.04 -10.86 -29.08
CA ASP A 50 3.83 -10.25 -29.53
C ASP A 50 2.59 -10.66 -28.75
N LYS A 51 2.01 -9.69 -28.00
CA LYS A 51 0.59 -9.52 -27.74
C LYS A 51 -0.28 -10.67 -27.19
N ASN A 52 0.26 -11.80 -26.74
CA ASN A 52 -0.58 -12.80 -26.11
C ASN A 52 -0.63 -12.59 -24.60
N PRO A 53 -1.82 -12.41 -24.00
CA PRO A 53 -1.94 -12.29 -22.56
C PRO A 53 -1.44 -13.57 -21.90
N CYS A 54 -0.45 -13.42 -21.01
CA CYS A 54 0.08 -14.53 -20.23
C CYS A 54 -0.83 -14.86 -19.05
N LYS A 55 -0.84 -16.12 -18.64
CA LYS A 55 -1.47 -16.54 -17.39
C LYS A 55 -0.66 -16.01 -16.22
N ILE A 56 -1.26 -15.12 -15.42
CA ILE A 56 -0.60 -14.45 -14.29
C ILE A 56 -1.42 -14.54 -13.02
N ASP A 57 -0.73 -14.57 -11.88
CA ASP A 57 -1.29 -14.24 -10.58
C ASP A 57 -1.15 -12.73 -10.35
N ILE A 58 -2.27 -12.01 -10.35
CA ILE A 58 -2.26 -10.55 -10.17
C ILE A 58 -1.66 -10.18 -8.81
N ALA A 59 -2.06 -10.84 -7.72
CA ALA A 59 -1.53 -10.53 -6.40
C ALA A 59 -0.02 -10.77 -6.34
N GLY A 60 0.46 -11.92 -6.81
CA GLY A 60 1.89 -12.23 -6.88
C GLY A 60 2.67 -11.25 -7.77
N GLY A 61 2.11 -10.87 -8.92
CA GLY A 61 2.74 -9.93 -9.86
C GLY A 61 2.86 -8.50 -9.33
N LEU A 62 2.01 -8.10 -8.37
CA LEU A 62 2.02 -6.76 -7.79
C LEU A 62 2.96 -6.59 -6.58
N VAL A 63 3.60 -7.65 -6.09
CA VAL A 63 4.48 -7.60 -4.91
C VAL A 63 5.55 -6.50 -5.02
N PHE A 64 6.24 -6.43 -6.15
CA PHE A 64 7.31 -5.44 -6.35
C PHE A 64 6.75 -4.01 -6.46
N LEU A 65 5.60 -3.84 -7.11
CA LEU A 65 4.93 -2.55 -7.17
C LEU A 65 4.55 -2.07 -5.77
N VAL A 66 3.94 -2.94 -4.96
CA VAL A 66 3.54 -2.64 -3.57
C VAL A 66 4.72 -2.15 -2.75
N SER A 67 5.87 -2.83 -2.83
CA SER A 67 7.09 -2.43 -2.13
C SER A 67 7.60 -1.06 -2.59
N SER A 68 7.67 -0.84 -3.90
CA SER A 68 8.12 0.44 -4.48
C SER A 68 7.18 1.61 -4.12
N LEU A 69 5.87 1.37 -4.10
CA LEU A 69 4.89 2.38 -3.72
C LEU A 69 5.02 2.77 -2.24
N ASN A 70 5.30 1.81 -1.36
CA ASN A 70 5.52 2.08 0.04
C ASN A 70 6.76 2.93 0.28
N GLU A 71 7.88 2.64 -0.41
CA GLU A 71 9.10 3.45 -0.34
C GLU A 71 8.87 4.89 -0.85
N ASP A 72 8.13 5.04 -1.96
CA ASP A 72 7.80 6.36 -2.50
C ASP A 72 6.85 7.16 -1.59
N ALA A 73 5.89 6.49 -0.97
CA ALA A 73 4.96 7.10 -0.02
C ALA A 73 5.69 7.61 1.23
N ALA A 74 6.59 6.82 1.80
CA ALA A 74 7.34 7.18 2.99
C ALA A 74 8.16 8.47 2.83
N LYS A 75 8.65 8.78 1.62
CA LYS A 75 9.41 10.01 1.31
C LYS A 75 8.64 11.30 1.63
N ASN A 76 7.32 11.27 1.57
CA ASN A 76 6.44 12.40 1.85
C ASN A 76 5.50 12.13 3.03
N ARG A 77 5.87 11.18 3.89
CA ARG A 77 5.07 10.73 5.04
C ARG A 77 3.64 10.30 4.66
N ASN A 78 3.48 9.85 3.43
CA ASN A 78 2.22 9.26 2.96
C ASN A 78 2.16 7.79 3.33
N ARG A 79 0.94 7.25 3.36
CA ARG A 79 0.66 5.81 3.48
C ARG A 79 -0.03 5.35 2.22
N VAL A 80 0.26 4.13 1.80
CA VAL A 80 -0.46 3.48 0.70
C VAL A 80 -1.22 2.28 1.25
N ILE A 81 -2.52 2.25 0.97
CA ILE A 81 -3.38 1.10 1.26
C ILE A 81 -3.68 0.42 -0.08
N PHE A 82 -3.49 -0.89 -0.11
CA PHE A 82 -3.82 -1.72 -1.25
C PHE A 82 -5.02 -2.59 -0.91
N ASP A 83 -6.17 -2.31 -1.52
CA ASP A 83 -7.44 -3.00 -1.29
C ASP A 83 -7.76 -3.89 -2.50
N TYR A 84 -7.15 -5.07 -2.54
CA TYR A 84 -7.52 -6.16 -3.42
C TYR A 84 -8.24 -7.22 -2.60
N ASP A 85 -9.54 -7.40 -2.85
CA ASP A 85 -10.36 -8.27 -2.04
C ASP A 85 -9.89 -9.73 -2.14
N ILE A 86 -9.66 -10.35 -0.98
CA ILE A 86 -9.25 -11.75 -0.88
C ILE A 86 -10.26 -12.73 -1.53
N ALA A 87 -11.52 -12.31 -1.66
CA ALA A 87 -12.58 -13.07 -2.32
C ALA A 87 -12.46 -13.07 -3.86
N TYR A 88 -11.64 -12.20 -4.44
CA TYR A 88 -11.53 -12.12 -5.90
C TYR A 88 -10.66 -13.24 -6.47
N PRO A 89 -10.96 -13.68 -7.71
CA PRO A 89 -10.07 -14.57 -8.45
C PRO A 89 -8.68 -13.94 -8.56
N ARG A 90 -7.63 -14.75 -8.55
CA ARG A 90 -6.24 -14.28 -8.62
C ARG A 90 -5.60 -14.51 -9.96
N ILE A 91 -6.00 -15.57 -10.66
CA ILE A 91 -5.31 -16.04 -11.87
C ILE A 91 -6.07 -15.57 -13.11
N PHE A 92 -5.41 -14.73 -13.89
CA PHE A 92 -5.97 -14.12 -15.10
C PHE A 92 -5.02 -14.28 -16.29
N TYR A 93 -5.56 -14.04 -17.48
CA TYR A 93 -4.76 -13.77 -18.67
C TYR A 93 -4.64 -12.25 -18.83
N ALA A 94 -3.45 -11.70 -18.61
CA ALA A 94 -3.21 -10.27 -18.66
C ALA A 94 -1.76 -9.93 -19.03
N ASP A 95 -1.52 -8.68 -19.39
CA ASP A 95 -0.21 -8.05 -19.45
C ASP A 95 0.08 -7.40 -18.08
N ILE A 96 0.89 -8.08 -17.26
CA ILE A 96 1.22 -7.62 -15.91
C ILE A 96 1.99 -6.31 -15.93
N ASP A 97 2.86 -6.10 -16.91
CA ASP A 97 3.66 -4.89 -17.02
C ASP A 97 2.79 -3.66 -17.32
N ALA A 98 1.80 -3.81 -18.22
CA ALA A 98 0.85 -2.75 -18.50
C ALA A 98 -0.04 -2.44 -17.29
N LEU A 99 -0.50 -3.48 -16.57
CA LEU A 99 -1.29 -3.34 -15.35
C LEU A 99 -0.50 -2.65 -14.23
N THR A 100 0.73 -3.09 -13.98
CA THR A 100 1.63 -2.50 -12.99
C THR A 100 1.89 -1.03 -13.29
N LYS A 101 2.20 -0.68 -14.54
CA LYS A 101 2.42 0.71 -14.97
C LYS A 101 1.17 1.58 -14.81
N LEU A 102 -0.01 1.03 -15.05
CA LEU A 102 -1.28 1.73 -14.88
C LEU A 102 -1.54 2.04 -13.41
N ILE A 103 -1.39 1.05 -12.52
CA ILE A 103 -1.59 1.21 -11.07
C ILE A 103 -0.55 2.18 -10.49
N ASP A 104 0.72 2.04 -10.88
CA ASP A 104 1.78 2.98 -10.47
C ASP A 104 1.42 4.40 -10.90
N ALA A 105 1.05 4.61 -12.17
CA ALA A 105 0.72 5.93 -12.68
C ALA A 105 -0.47 6.56 -11.94
N LEU A 106 -1.55 5.80 -11.68
CA LEU A 106 -2.70 6.27 -10.91
C LEU A 106 -2.29 6.69 -9.49
N THR A 107 -1.46 5.89 -8.83
CA THR A 107 -1.00 6.15 -7.46
C THR A 107 -0.05 7.35 -7.40
N GLN A 108 0.89 7.45 -8.33
CA GLN A 108 1.85 8.55 -8.39
C GLN A 108 1.20 9.91 -8.62
N ILE A 109 0.01 9.98 -9.24
CA ILE A 109 -0.76 11.23 -9.35
C ILE A 109 -0.97 11.83 -7.96
N PHE A 110 -1.33 11.01 -6.97
CA PHE A 110 -1.54 11.44 -5.59
C PHE A 110 -0.22 11.60 -4.84
N LEU A 111 0.66 10.61 -4.84
CA LEU A 111 1.93 10.64 -4.09
C LEU A 111 2.83 11.83 -4.43
N LYS A 112 2.68 12.41 -5.65
CA LYS A 112 3.39 13.63 -6.08
C LYS A 112 2.64 14.93 -5.77
N SER A 113 1.48 14.85 -5.12
CA SER A 113 0.62 16.01 -4.85
C SER A 113 0.24 16.15 -3.38
N VAL A 114 0.31 15.09 -2.61
CA VAL A 114 -0.08 15.07 -1.19
C VAL A 114 1.11 14.73 -0.29
N SER A 115 1.03 15.18 0.94
CA SER A 115 1.93 14.80 2.04
C SER A 115 1.08 14.49 3.28
N ASP A 116 1.64 13.69 4.19
CA ASP A 116 0.99 13.29 5.45
C ASP A 116 -0.44 12.74 5.22
N SER A 117 -0.61 11.98 4.14
CA SER A 117 -1.93 11.55 3.67
C SER A 117 -1.93 10.06 3.33
N THR A 118 -3.13 9.49 3.35
CA THR A 118 -3.34 8.10 2.90
C THR A 118 -3.80 8.08 1.45
N VAL A 119 -3.13 7.27 0.63
CA VAL A 119 -3.53 6.97 -0.75
C VAL A 119 -4.03 5.53 -0.78
N THR A 120 -5.31 5.35 -1.11
CA THR A 120 -5.92 4.02 -1.21
C THR A 120 -6.01 3.59 -2.66
N ILE A 121 -5.41 2.46 -3.00
CA ILE A 121 -5.56 1.77 -4.28
C ILE A 121 -6.60 0.69 -4.08
N LYS A 122 -7.67 0.75 -4.85
CA LYS A 122 -8.77 -0.20 -4.72
C LYS A 122 -9.10 -0.87 -6.03
N PHE A 123 -9.26 -2.18 -5.99
CA PHE A 123 -9.89 -2.98 -7.03
C PHE A 123 -11.34 -3.25 -6.64
N LEU A 124 -12.24 -2.86 -7.50
CA LEU A 124 -13.67 -3.12 -7.32
C LEU A 124 -14.18 -3.97 -8.49
N LEU A 125 -14.71 -5.14 -8.19
CA LEU A 125 -15.38 -5.98 -9.17
C LEU A 125 -16.65 -5.27 -9.63
N SER A 126 -16.65 -4.77 -10.87
CA SER A 126 -17.78 -4.02 -11.43
C SER A 126 -18.72 -4.88 -12.27
N ASN A 127 -18.19 -5.93 -12.91
CA ASN A 127 -18.99 -6.86 -13.68
C ASN A 127 -18.31 -8.23 -13.79
N TYR A 128 -19.12 -9.26 -13.92
CA TYR A 128 -18.69 -10.64 -14.13
C TYR A 128 -19.55 -11.29 -15.20
N TYR A 129 -18.96 -11.61 -16.34
CA TYR A 129 -19.67 -12.26 -17.44
C TYR A 129 -18.86 -13.43 -18.00
N LYS A 130 -19.37 -14.65 -17.84
CA LYS A 130 -18.70 -15.92 -18.21
C LYS A 130 -17.29 -15.99 -17.58
N ASP A 131 -16.24 -15.91 -18.41
CA ASP A 131 -14.83 -15.96 -17.98
C ASP A 131 -14.18 -14.57 -17.97
N ASN A 132 -14.94 -13.51 -18.21
CA ASN A 132 -14.44 -12.14 -18.18
C ASN A 132 -14.89 -11.43 -16.92
N VAL A 133 -13.95 -10.79 -16.29
CA VAL A 133 -14.16 -9.95 -15.11
C VAL A 133 -13.79 -8.53 -15.46
N LYS A 134 -14.67 -7.61 -15.11
CA LYS A 134 -14.43 -6.19 -15.24
C LYS A 134 -14.14 -5.61 -13.86
N PHE A 135 -12.95 -5.03 -13.70
CA PHE A 135 -12.56 -4.32 -12.50
C PHE A 135 -12.56 -2.82 -12.74
N THR A 136 -13.09 -2.08 -11.79
CA THR A 136 -12.76 -0.67 -11.63
C THR A 136 -11.54 -0.56 -10.73
N ILE A 137 -10.41 -0.08 -11.28
CA ILE A 137 -9.22 0.23 -10.51
C ILE A 137 -9.25 1.70 -10.17
N SER A 138 -9.08 2.04 -8.91
CA SER A 138 -9.08 3.42 -8.46
C SER A 138 -7.93 3.71 -7.51
N ALA A 139 -7.37 4.93 -7.61
CA ALA A 139 -6.57 5.54 -6.56
C ALA A 139 -7.34 6.70 -5.95
N ALA A 140 -7.34 6.85 -4.64
CA ALA A 140 -8.06 7.89 -3.93
C ALA A 140 -7.25 8.46 -2.77
N SER A 141 -7.37 9.77 -2.55
CA SER A 141 -6.80 10.45 -1.38
C SER A 141 -7.57 11.72 -1.05
N LYS A 142 -7.46 12.19 0.19
CA LYS A 142 -7.88 13.54 0.55
C LYS A 142 -6.87 14.52 -0.05
N THR A 143 -7.32 15.38 -0.95
CA THR A 143 -6.46 16.33 -1.64
C THR A 143 -7.26 17.57 -2.06
N ASN A 144 -6.56 18.69 -2.15
CA ASN A 144 -7.12 19.96 -2.62
C ASN A 144 -6.85 20.17 -4.13
N PHE A 145 -7.05 19.13 -4.97
CA PHE A 145 -6.88 19.25 -6.42
C PHE A 145 -7.83 20.28 -7.06
N PHE A 146 -8.77 20.81 -6.30
CA PHE A 146 -9.84 21.68 -6.81
C PHE A 146 -9.63 23.11 -6.44
N VAL A 147 -9.64 23.98 -7.43
CA VAL A 147 -9.60 25.41 -7.27
C VAL A 147 -10.97 26.07 -7.54
N ASN A 148 -11.92 25.36 -8.16
CA ASN A 148 -13.20 25.97 -8.52
C ASN A 148 -14.39 25.02 -8.31
N LYS A 149 -15.35 25.45 -7.48
CA LYS A 149 -16.60 24.73 -7.21
C LYS A 149 -17.69 24.99 -8.26
N ASN A 150 -17.32 25.44 -9.46
CA ASN A 150 -18.30 25.64 -10.50
C ASN A 150 -18.73 24.29 -11.06
N PRO A 151 -20.00 23.86 -10.92
CA PRO A 151 -20.46 22.56 -11.35
C PRO A 151 -20.32 22.31 -12.85
N CYS A 152 -20.15 23.37 -13.66
CA CYS A 152 -20.01 23.27 -15.12
C CYS A 152 -18.55 23.19 -15.61
N ALA A 153 -17.56 23.47 -14.77
CA ALA A 153 -16.15 23.44 -15.17
C ALA A 153 -15.26 23.13 -13.95
N ILE A 154 -15.00 21.84 -13.73
CA ILE A 154 -14.10 21.41 -12.67
C ILE A 154 -12.67 21.56 -13.20
N HIS A 155 -11.98 22.61 -12.77
CA HIS A 155 -10.56 22.78 -13.03
C HIS A 155 -9.74 21.96 -12.05
N ILE A 156 -9.12 20.89 -12.54
CA ILE A 156 -8.23 20.05 -11.76
C ILE A 156 -6.85 20.69 -11.73
N ASN A 157 -6.45 21.21 -10.59
CA ASN A 157 -5.13 21.81 -10.40
C ASN A 157 -4.12 20.76 -9.97
N MET A 158 -3.52 20.09 -10.96
CA MET A 158 -2.45 19.11 -10.71
C MET A 158 -1.07 19.75 -10.83
N SER A 159 -0.11 19.31 -10.03
CA SER A 159 1.30 19.63 -10.20
C SER A 159 1.81 19.17 -11.58
N LYS A 160 2.88 19.78 -12.09
CA LYS A 160 3.50 19.32 -13.35
C LYS A 160 3.87 17.83 -13.31
N LYS A 161 4.30 17.33 -12.15
CA LYS A 161 4.68 15.91 -11.95
C LYS A 161 3.45 15.00 -12.01
N SER A 162 2.39 15.33 -11.27
CA SER A 162 1.13 14.57 -11.29
C SER A 162 0.49 14.55 -12.66
N ARG A 163 0.55 15.67 -13.41
CA ARG A 163 0.02 15.78 -14.77
C ARG A 163 0.72 14.86 -15.76
N LYS A 164 2.04 14.59 -15.56
CA LYS A 164 2.78 13.58 -16.34
C LYS A 164 2.24 12.18 -16.11
N PHE A 165 2.03 11.81 -14.86
CA PHE A 165 1.46 10.50 -14.51
C PHE A 165 0.01 10.35 -14.95
N TYR A 166 -0.78 11.42 -14.86
CA TYR A 166 -2.15 11.42 -15.39
C TYR A 166 -2.19 11.12 -16.90
N ARG A 167 -1.34 11.77 -17.70
CA ARG A 167 -1.25 11.51 -19.16
C ARG A 167 -0.82 10.08 -19.45
N LEU A 168 0.13 9.54 -18.66
CA LEU A 168 0.57 8.15 -18.79
C LEU A 168 -0.57 7.18 -18.47
N ALA A 169 -1.26 7.39 -17.35
CA ALA A 169 -2.40 6.56 -16.95
C ALA A 169 -3.52 6.62 -17.99
N GLN A 170 -3.82 7.80 -18.55
CA GLN A 170 -4.82 7.98 -19.60
C GLN A 170 -4.45 7.23 -20.88
N ALA A 171 -3.19 7.29 -21.31
CA ALA A 171 -2.71 6.55 -22.46
C ALA A 171 -2.82 5.03 -22.27
N LEU A 172 -2.47 4.55 -21.08
CA LEU A 172 -2.57 3.12 -20.74
C LEU A 172 -4.04 2.66 -20.64
N ALA A 173 -4.93 3.47 -20.04
CA ALA A 173 -6.36 3.17 -19.97
C ALA A 173 -6.97 3.06 -21.37
N ARG A 174 -6.68 4.02 -22.26
CA ARG A 174 -7.17 4.02 -23.66
C ARG A 174 -6.66 2.83 -24.46
N LYS A 175 -5.39 2.42 -24.24
CA LYS A 175 -4.84 1.20 -24.86
C LYS A 175 -5.64 -0.06 -24.47
N ASN A 176 -6.23 -0.05 -23.27
CA ASN A 176 -7.06 -1.14 -22.76
C ASN A 176 -8.57 -0.94 -23.04
N GLY A 177 -8.92 -0.01 -23.94
CA GLY A 177 -10.32 0.25 -24.34
C GLY A 177 -11.14 1.00 -23.28
N SER A 178 -10.50 1.68 -22.33
CA SER A 178 -11.13 2.45 -21.28
C SER A 178 -10.64 3.91 -21.28
N ASP A 179 -11.18 4.73 -20.38
CA ASP A 179 -10.68 6.07 -20.10
C ASP A 179 -10.56 6.27 -18.58
N ILE A 180 -10.08 7.42 -18.18
CA ILE A 180 -9.95 7.82 -16.80
C ILE A 180 -11.05 8.80 -16.44
N TRP A 181 -11.70 8.59 -15.31
CA TRP A 181 -12.66 9.55 -14.77
C TRP A 181 -12.33 9.90 -13.32
N PHE A 182 -12.87 11.02 -12.87
CA PHE A 182 -12.74 11.52 -11.53
C PHE A 182 -14.06 11.42 -10.79
N GLU A 183 -13.98 11.03 -9.53
CA GLU A 183 -15.07 11.07 -8.58
C GLU A 183 -14.69 11.98 -7.41
N PHE A 184 -15.65 12.77 -6.98
CA PHE A 184 -15.48 13.83 -6.01
C PHE A 184 -16.41 13.63 -4.82
N GLY A 185 -15.85 13.62 -3.62
CA GLY A 185 -16.57 13.46 -2.37
C GLY A 185 -15.67 13.89 -1.21
N ASN A 186 -15.68 13.14 -0.12
CA ASN A 186 -14.77 13.35 1.02
C ASN A 186 -13.29 13.12 0.64
N ALA A 187 -13.06 12.42 -0.46
CA ALA A 187 -11.76 12.23 -1.08
C ALA A 187 -11.91 12.39 -2.61
N VAL A 188 -10.82 12.71 -3.27
CA VAL A 188 -10.73 12.62 -4.72
C VAL A 188 -10.37 11.20 -5.10
N ARG A 189 -11.09 10.65 -6.06
CA ARG A 189 -10.82 9.35 -6.63
C ARG A 189 -10.58 9.49 -8.12
N ILE A 190 -9.56 8.82 -8.61
CA ILE A 190 -9.29 8.65 -10.04
C ILE A 190 -9.48 7.18 -10.36
N SER A 191 -10.32 6.88 -11.32
CA SER A 191 -10.73 5.52 -11.65
C SER A 191 -10.56 5.22 -13.13
N THR A 192 -10.36 3.95 -13.44
CA THR A 192 -10.41 3.39 -14.80
C THR A 192 -10.95 1.97 -14.74
N GLU A 193 -11.47 1.48 -15.84
CA GLU A 193 -11.92 0.09 -15.95
C GLU A 193 -10.92 -0.76 -16.72
N ILE A 194 -10.78 -2.00 -16.32
CA ILE A 194 -10.05 -3.03 -17.07
C ILE A 194 -10.91 -4.29 -17.16
N SER A 195 -10.80 -4.98 -18.29
CA SER A 195 -11.42 -6.28 -18.49
C SER A 195 -10.35 -7.35 -18.54
N LEU A 196 -10.47 -8.37 -17.71
CA LEU A 196 -9.52 -9.47 -17.59
C LEU A 196 -10.23 -10.81 -17.79
N LYS A 197 -9.60 -11.73 -18.52
CA LYS A 197 -10.09 -13.08 -18.66
C LYS A 197 -9.57 -13.96 -17.54
N ILE A 198 -10.48 -14.62 -16.81
CA ILE A 198 -10.12 -15.53 -15.71
C ILE A 198 -9.50 -16.80 -16.31
N SER A 199 -8.39 -17.23 -15.74
CA SER A 199 -7.78 -18.53 -16.02
C SER A 199 -8.19 -19.60 -15.01
N SER A 200 -8.44 -19.23 -13.76
CA SER A 200 -8.87 -20.15 -12.71
C SER A 200 -9.79 -19.43 -11.72
N ARG A 201 -10.90 -20.08 -11.37
CA ARG A 201 -11.86 -19.59 -10.36
C ARG A 201 -11.48 -20.00 -8.94
N LYS A 202 -10.38 -20.74 -8.75
CA LYS A 202 -9.97 -21.24 -7.44
C LYS A 202 -9.45 -20.09 -6.58
N LEU A 203 -9.97 -19.98 -5.37
CA LEU A 203 -9.49 -19.08 -4.33
C LEU A 203 -8.29 -19.74 -3.63
N ASP A 204 -7.12 -19.62 -4.23
CA ASP A 204 -5.94 -20.36 -3.75
C ASP A 204 -5.40 -19.77 -2.42
N THR A 205 -5.62 -18.48 -2.15
CA THR A 205 -5.14 -17.81 -0.94
C THR A 205 -5.75 -18.40 0.33
N VAL A 206 -7.07 -18.66 0.32
CA VAL A 206 -7.79 -19.16 1.50
C VAL A 206 -7.42 -20.61 1.85
N LYS A 207 -6.97 -21.40 0.87
CA LYS A 207 -6.57 -22.80 1.11
C LYS A 207 -5.34 -22.94 2.00
N ASN A 208 -4.52 -21.92 2.10
CA ASN A 208 -3.30 -21.93 2.89
C ASN A 208 -3.51 -21.51 4.34
N ILE A 209 -4.75 -21.27 4.76
CA ILE A 209 -5.08 -20.91 6.14
C ILE A 209 -5.05 -22.16 7.00
N LYS A 210 -4.21 -22.13 8.06
CA LYS A 210 -4.04 -23.25 9.01
C LYS A 210 -5.01 -23.19 10.18
N ILE A 211 -5.72 -22.09 10.38
CA ILE A 211 -6.65 -21.88 11.48
C ILE A 211 -7.84 -22.83 11.33
N LYS A 212 -7.95 -23.80 12.23
CA LYS A 212 -8.99 -24.85 12.14
C LYS A 212 -10.39 -24.32 12.38
N ASN A 213 -10.57 -23.43 13.35
CA ASN A 213 -11.85 -22.83 13.74
C ASN A 213 -11.72 -21.30 13.71
N PRO A 214 -11.79 -20.64 12.53
CA PRO A 214 -11.58 -19.21 12.43
C PRO A 214 -12.54 -18.38 13.30
N LYS A 215 -13.77 -18.82 13.50
CA LYS A 215 -14.77 -18.14 14.33
C LYS A 215 -14.40 -18.07 15.82
N ASN A 216 -13.54 -18.98 16.26
CA ASN A 216 -13.06 -19.01 17.64
C ASN A 216 -11.72 -18.27 17.78
N PHE A 217 -11.17 -17.78 16.69
CA PHE A 217 -9.95 -17.00 16.68
C PHE A 217 -10.30 -15.51 16.67
N ILE A 218 -10.05 -14.85 17.81
CA ILE A 218 -10.50 -13.48 18.07
C ILE A 218 -9.39 -12.48 17.73
N ALA A 219 -9.70 -11.55 16.84
CA ALA A 219 -8.78 -10.47 16.45
C ALA A 219 -9.27 -9.11 16.93
N LEU A 220 -8.33 -8.29 17.41
CA LEU A 220 -8.52 -6.86 17.63
C LEU A 220 -7.71 -6.08 16.60
N ILE A 221 -8.23 -4.93 16.17
CA ILE A 221 -7.53 -4.05 15.22
C ILE A 221 -7.47 -2.64 15.80
N ALA A 222 -6.27 -2.14 16.04
CA ALA A 222 -6.01 -0.74 16.38
C ALA A 222 -5.38 -0.02 15.20
N HIS A 223 -6.14 0.84 14.52
CA HIS A 223 -5.64 1.58 13.37
C HIS A 223 -6.23 2.99 13.29
N PRO A 224 -5.40 4.08 13.24
CA PRO A 224 -5.89 5.44 13.19
C PRO A 224 -6.60 5.77 11.87
N ASP A 225 -6.18 5.14 10.75
CA ASP A 225 -6.82 5.31 9.45
C ASP A 225 -8.00 4.35 9.27
N ALA A 226 -9.18 4.94 9.01
CA ALA A 226 -10.40 4.17 8.85
C ALA A 226 -10.38 3.26 7.61
N SER A 227 -9.75 3.69 6.51
CA SER A 227 -9.70 2.91 5.27
C SER A 227 -8.85 1.65 5.46
N ALA A 228 -7.71 1.76 6.14
CA ALA A 228 -6.87 0.62 6.48
C ALA A 228 -7.57 -0.34 7.45
N PHE A 229 -8.25 0.21 8.47
CA PHE A 229 -9.05 -0.59 9.40
C PHE A 229 -10.10 -1.41 8.66
N TYR A 230 -10.91 -0.78 7.79
CA TYR A 230 -11.98 -1.48 7.08
C TYR A 230 -11.46 -2.47 6.03
N ALA A 231 -10.33 -2.17 5.36
CA ALA A 231 -9.72 -3.11 4.43
C ALA A 231 -9.27 -4.39 5.15
N LEU A 232 -8.54 -4.24 6.27
CA LEU A 232 -8.09 -5.38 7.07
C LEU A 232 -9.27 -6.15 7.67
N LYS A 233 -10.24 -5.44 8.25
CA LYS A 233 -11.44 -6.06 8.82
C LYS A 233 -12.19 -6.92 7.79
N LYS A 234 -12.40 -6.38 6.59
CA LYS A 234 -13.06 -7.09 5.49
C LYS A 234 -12.35 -8.41 5.15
N ASP A 235 -11.01 -8.38 5.07
CA ASP A 235 -10.23 -9.57 4.75
C ASP A 235 -10.30 -10.61 5.87
N LEU A 236 -10.25 -10.20 7.14
CA LEU A 236 -10.40 -11.08 8.29
C LEU A 236 -11.82 -11.67 8.41
N ASP A 237 -12.85 -10.85 8.19
CA ASP A 237 -14.24 -11.29 8.17
C ASP A 237 -14.47 -12.35 7.06
N PHE A 238 -13.87 -12.17 5.88
CA PHE A 238 -13.95 -13.14 4.79
C PHE A 238 -13.29 -14.48 5.15
N ILE A 239 -12.19 -14.45 5.87
CA ILE A 239 -11.54 -15.65 6.41
C ILE A 239 -12.41 -16.33 7.47
N GLY A 240 -13.34 -15.59 8.07
CA GLY A 240 -14.24 -16.05 9.13
C GLY A 240 -13.70 -15.82 10.55
N ILE A 241 -12.69 -14.96 10.71
CA ILE A 241 -12.12 -14.58 12.01
C ILE A 241 -13.10 -13.63 12.72
N ASP A 242 -13.27 -13.82 14.03
CA ASP A 242 -14.11 -12.93 14.86
C ASP A 242 -13.33 -11.63 15.16
N VAL A 243 -13.66 -10.58 14.39
CA VAL A 243 -13.06 -9.25 14.58
C VAL A 243 -13.94 -8.39 15.47
N LYS A 244 -13.47 -8.08 16.68
CA LYS A 244 -14.19 -7.13 17.53
C LYS A 244 -14.09 -5.70 16.97
N PRO A 245 -15.21 -4.96 16.89
CA PRO A 245 -15.25 -3.66 16.24
C PRO A 245 -14.66 -2.55 17.13
N CYS A 246 -13.37 -2.59 17.38
CA CYS A 246 -12.65 -1.60 18.19
C CYS A 246 -11.49 -1.02 17.39
N ARG A 247 -11.70 0.13 16.76
CA ARG A 247 -10.66 0.85 15.99
C ARG A 247 -9.73 1.68 16.90
N GLU A 248 -10.28 2.20 17.99
CA GLU A 248 -9.58 3.10 18.88
C GLU A 248 -8.65 2.34 19.82
N TRP A 249 -7.41 2.84 19.96
CA TRP A 249 -6.40 2.19 20.79
C TRP A 249 -6.82 2.01 22.26
N ASP A 250 -7.52 2.99 22.84
CA ASP A 250 -7.98 2.90 24.22
C ASP A 250 -9.04 1.80 24.46
N VAL A 251 -9.83 1.48 23.43
CA VAL A 251 -10.76 0.35 23.47
C VAL A 251 -9.99 -0.96 23.40
N VAL A 252 -8.99 -1.05 22.51
CA VAL A 252 -8.13 -2.25 22.41
C VAL A 252 -7.39 -2.50 23.73
N LYS A 253 -6.81 -1.46 24.34
CA LYS A 253 -6.16 -1.58 25.66
C LYS A 253 -7.09 -2.16 26.73
N ARG A 254 -8.33 -1.71 26.79
CA ARG A 254 -9.32 -2.24 27.73
C ARG A 254 -9.58 -3.72 27.50
N HIS A 255 -9.73 -4.14 26.25
CA HIS A 255 -9.93 -5.56 25.93
C HIS A 255 -8.70 -6.42 26.24
N VAL A 256 -7.49 -5.91 26.03
CA VAL A 256 -6.26 -6.63 26.40
C VAL A 256 -6.15 -6.81 27.93
N ARG A 257 -6.58 -5.79 28.71
CA ARG A 257 -6.57 -5.82 30.18
C ARG A 257 -7.74 -6.57 30.81
N ASP A 258 -8.78 -6.87 30.03
CA ASP A 258 -9.94 -7.59 30.54
C ASP A 258 -9.55 -8.99 31.08
N MET A 259 -10.03 -9.33 32.26
CA MET A 259 -9.68 -10.60 32.93
C MET A 259 -10.36 -11.82 32.30
N ILE A 260 -11.51 -11.61 31.67
CA ILE A 260 -12.34 -12.70 31.10
C ILE A 260 -12.09 -12.81 29.60
N PHE A 261 -11.93 -11.67 28.91
CA PHE A 261 -11.75 -11.61 27.48
C PHE A 261 -10.25 -11.72 27.11
N ARG A 262 -9.94 -12.67 26.24
CA ARG A 262 -8.58 -12.84 25.70
C ARG A 262 -8.66 -12.87 24.19
N PRO A 263 -8.12 -11.86 23.48
CA PRO A 263 -7.91 -11.94 22.05
C PRO A 263 -6.74 -12.88 21.73
N ASP A 264 -6.80 -13.56 20.58
CA ASP A 264 -5.70 -14.40 20.10
C ASP A 264 -4.64 -13.56 19.40
N VAL A 265 -5.07 -12.50 18.71
CA VAL A 265 -4.19 -11.60 17.96
C VAL A 265 -4.64 -10.15 18.06
N VAL A 266 -3.66 -9.24 18.17
CA VAL A 266 -3.89 -7.79 18.09
C VAL A 266 -3.12 -7.24 16.91
N PHE A 267 -3.82 -6.66 15.95
CA PHE A 267 -3.23 -5.88 14.86
C PHE A 267 -3.10 -4.42 15.30
N ILE A 268 -1.91 -3.87 15.22
CA ILE A 268 -1.62 -2.50 15.64
C ILE A 268 -0.82 -1.75 14.60
N ASP A 269 -1.25 -0.52 14.26
CA ASP A 269 -0.44 0.39 13.43
C ASP A 269 0.85 0.79 14.16
N GLU A 270 1.98 0.83 13.47
CA GLU A 270 3.29 1.14 14.08
C GLU A 270 3.32 2.49 14.80
N SER A 271 2.50 3.48 14.37
CA SER A 271 2.43 4.78 15.03
C SER A 271 1.86 4.73 16.46
N LEU A 272 1.14 3.66 16.80
CA LEU A 272 0.56 3.46 18.13
C LEU A 272 1.49 2.70 19.08
N LEU A 273 2.60 2.15 18.60
CA LEU A 273 3.53 1.35 19.41
C LEU A 273 4.12 2.14 20.57
N GLN A 274 4.40 3.43 20.38
CA GLN A 274 4.88 4.30 21.45
C GLN A 274 3.87 4.50 22.59
N SER A 275 2.60 4.18 22.34
CA SER A 275 1.52 4.26 23.32
C SER A 275 1.35 2.98 24.14
N ILE A 276 2.20 1.96 23.91
CA ILE A 276 2.21 0.71 24.67
C ILE A 276 3.14 0.90 25.88
N ASP A 277 2.54 1.13 27.04
CA ASP A 277 3.28 1.22 28.30
C ASP A 277 3.81 -0.16 28.73
N GLU A 278 4.75 -0.18 29.66
CA GLU A 278 5.38 -1.42 30.17
C GLU A 278 4.36 -2.37 30.81
N SER A 279 3.36 -1.84 31.52
CA SER A 279 2.27 -2.63 32.10
C SER A 279 1.49 -3.38 31.02
N LEU A 280 1.11 -2.68 29.94
CA LEU A 280 0.39 -3.31 28.84
C LEU A 280 1.25 -4.33 28.08
N GLN A 281 2.57 -4.08 27.96
CA GLN A 281 3.49 -5.07 27.41
C GLN A 281 3.52 -6.36 28.23
N ASN A 282 3.51 -6.23 29.54
CA ASN A 282 3.45 -7.37 30.44
C ASN A 282 2.10 -8.11 30.32
N ASP A 283 0.97 -7.40 30.27
CA ASP A 283 -0.36 -8.00 30.05
C ASP A 283 -0.41 -8.81 28.74
N ILE A 284 0.15 -8.26 27.64
CA ILE A 284 0.23 -8.95 26.33
C ILE A 284 1.09 -10.21 26.43
N ALA A 285 2.24 -10.11 27.09
CA ALA A 285 3.18 -11.22 27.25
C ALA A 285 2.61 -12.34 28.14
N GLU A 286 2.00 -12.00 29.28
CA GLU A 286 1.40 -12.95 30.23
C GLU A 286 0.21 -13.69 29.62
N LYS A 287 -0.63 -12.97 28.89
CA LYS A 287 -1.77 -13.54 28.17
C LYS A 287 -1.38 -14.26 26.89
N LYS A 288 -0.10 -14.24 26.51
CA LYS A 288 0.42 -14.88 25.29
C LYS A 288 -0.33 -14.45 24.03
N ILE A 289 -0.63 -13.15 23.91
CA ILE A 289 -1.33 -12.57 22.78
C ILE A 289 -0.32 -12.30 21.66
N ALA A 290 -0.59 -12.73 20.42
CA ALA A 290 0.24 -12.39 19.28
C ALA A 290 0.01 -10.92 18.89
N LEU A 291 1.09 -10.14 18.75
CA LEU A 291 1.02 -8.73 18.32
C LEU A 291 1.47 -8.60 16.88
N VAL A 292 0.55 -8.28 16.00
CA VAL A 292 0.86 -8.02 14.58
C VAL A 292 1.03 -6.52 14.36
N VAL A 293 2.26 -6.11 14.04
CA VAL A 293 2.61 -4.72 13.78
C VAL A 293 2.46 -4.40 12.31
N LEU A 294 1.53 -3.50 11.99
CA LEU A 294 1.31 -2.97 10.65
C LEU A 294 2.37 -1.91 10.36
N LYS A 295 3.41 -2.28 9.60
CA LYS A 295 4.59 -1.44 9.37
C LYS A 295 4.48 -0.62 8.10
N ASN A 296 4.74 0.69 8.21
CA ASN A 296 4.92 1.60 7.09
C ASN A 296 6.40 1.93 6.84
N THR A 297 7.26 1.65 7.84
CA THR A 297 8.70 1.94 7.78
C THR A 297 9.53 0.69 8.06
N SER A 298 10.82 0.75 7.71
CA SER A 298 11.79 -0.29 8.06
C SER A 298 12.35 -0.16 9.48
N ALA A 299 11.84 0.78 10.28
CA ALA A 299 12.31 1.03 11.63
C ALA A 299 12.14 -0.21 12.53
N GLN A 300 13.15 -0.50 13.34
CA GLN A 300 13.04 -1.56 14.35
C GLN A 300 12.17 -1.09 15.50
N THR A 301 11.30 -1.96 15.98
CA THR A 301 10.42 -1.71 17.10
C THR A 301 11.05 -2.25 18.37
N SER A 302 11.22 -1.39 19.38
CA SER A 302 11.66 -1.82 20.72
C SER A 302 10.44 -2.27 21.51
N LEU A 303 10.20 -3.56 21.56
CA LEU A 303 9.17 -4.20 22.38
C LEU A 303 9.83 -5.19 23.35
N ASN A 304 9.13 -5.51 24.44
CA ASN A 304 9.57 -6.55 25.37
C ASN A 304 9.84 -7.85 24.60
N PRO A 305 11.02 -8.49 24.75
CA PRO A 305 11.38 -9.73 24.05
C PRO A 305 10.43 -10.92 24.28
N LYS A 306 9.64 -10.87 25.35
CA LYS A 306 8.62 -11.89 25.64
C LYS A 306 7.38 -11.78 24.77
N ILE A 307 7.16 -10.63 24.11
CA ILE A 307 6.02 -10.43 23.22
C ILE A 307 6.34 -11.06 21.87
N ARG A 308 5.46 -11.92 21.38
CA ARG A 308 5.52 -12.39 19.97
C ARG A 308 5.06 -11.28 19.04
N ALA A 309 6.00 -10.51 18.54
CA ALA A 309 5.74 -9.47 17.56
C ALA A 309 5.96 -10.01 16.14
N ILE A 310 4.92 -9.91 15.29
CA ILE A 310 4.94 -10.33 13.89
C ILE A 310 4.78 -9.06 13.04
N SER A 311 5.58 -8.90 12.01
CA SER A 311 5.52 -7.71 11.13
C SER A 311 4.68 -7.98 9.90
N LEU A 312 3.70 -7.09 9.63
CA LEU A 312 2.95 -7.04 8.38
C LEU A 312 3.24 -5.70 7.68
N PRO A 313 4.04 -5.69 6.60
CA PRO A 313 4.34 -4.45 5.89
C PRO A 313 3.09 -3.90 5.21
N GLN A 314 2.94 -2.58 5.22
CA GLN A 314 1.89 -1.88 4.49
C GLN A 314 2.50 -1.18 3.27
N PRO A 315 1.84 -1.23 2.10
CA PRO A 315 0.63 -2.01 1.77
C PRO A 315 0.94 -3.52 1.75
N TYR A 316 0.02 -4.33 2.23
CA TYR A 316 0.13 -5.79 2.21
C TYR A 316 -0.72 -6.41 1.10
N LEU A 317 -0.37 -7.63 0.73
CA LEU A 317 -1.15 -8.49 -0.14
C LEU A 317 -1.82 -9.60 0.67
N PRO A 318 -2.92 -10.19 0.18
CA PRO A 318 -3.64 -11.25 0.89
C PRO A 318 -2.75 -12.40 1.39
N ASP A 319 -1.76 -12.82 0.60
CA ASP A 319 -0.83 -13.90 1.01
C ASP A 319 0.04 -13.52 2.22
N MET A 320 0.40 -12.24 2.33
CA MET A 320 1.16 -11.74 3.48
C MET A 320 0.31 -11.79 4.75
N LEU A 321 -0.97 -11.42 4.63
CA LEU A 321 -1.93 -11.51 5.75
C LEU A 321 -2.11 -12.96 6.20
N VAL A 322 -2.35 -13.89 5.27
CA VAL A 322 -2.52 -15.33 5.57
C VAL A 322 -1.28 -15.89 6.27
N ARG A 323 -0.07 -15.53 5.82
CA ARG A 323 1.17 -15.96 6.48
C ARG A 323 1.25 -15.48 7.92
N VAL A 324 0.95 -14.21 8.16
CA VAL A 324 0.98 -13.60 9.50
C VAL A 324 -0.06 -14.23 10.43
N LEU A 325 -1.26 -14.50 9.92
CA LEU A 325 -2.31 -15.19 10.66
C LEU A 325 -1.92 -16.62 11.04
N ASN A 326 -1.31 -17.36 10.12
CA ASN A 326 -0.82 -18.70 10.40
C ASN A 326 0.28 -18.68 11.48
N GLU A 327 1.19 -17.69 11.44
CA GLU A 327 2.24 -17.51 12.44
C GLU A 327 1.66 -17.16 13.83
N ALA A 328 0.65 -16.30 13.88
CA ALA A 328 -0.06 -15.96 15.11
C ALA A 328 -0.80 -17.18 15.69
N TYR A 329 -1.45 -17.95 14.83
CA TYR A 329 -2.15 -19.18 15.22
C TYR A 329 -1.20 -20.26 15.74
N GLU A 330 -0.05 -20.46 15.09
CA GLU A 330 0.97 -21.39 15.57
C GLU A 330 1.51 -20.99 16.93
N PHE A 331 1.71 -19.70 17.18
CA PHE A 331 2.11 -19.18 18.49
C PHE A 331 1.05 -19.46 19.56
N GLU A 332 -0.22 -19.21 19.25
CA GLU A 332 -1.34 -19.49 20.16
C GLU A 332 -1.42 -20.98 20.47
N MET A 333 -1.28 -21.86 19.46
CA MET A 333 -1.31 -23.33 19.65
C MET A 333 -0.16 -23.89 20.49
N GLN A 334 1.03 -23.28 20.39
CA GLN A 334 2.21 -23.70 21.18
C GLN A 334 2.09 -23.28 22.66
N ASN A 335 1.35 -22.21 22.93
CA ASN A 335 1.29 -21.59 24.25
C ASN A 335 -0.11 -21.64 24.90
N GLY A 336 -1.13 -22.01 24.12
CA GLY A 336 -2.48 -22.16 24.61
C GLY A 336 -2.64 -23.54 25.28
N ASP A 337 -2.61 -23.57 26.61
CA ASP A 337 -3.26 -24.65 27.34
C ASP A 337 -4.76 -24.51 27.03
N LYS A 338 -5.24 -25.28 26.06
CA LYS A 338 -6.68 -25.42 25.85
C LYS A 338 -7.19 -26.28 27.03
N ILE A 339 -7.73 -25.59 28.05
CA ILE A 339 -8.65 -26.18 29.00
C ILE A 339 -9.91 -26.63 28.24
#